data_a3b15e89e7326e6e69d174c27c772f46
#
_entry.id   a3b15e89e7326e6e69d174c27c772f46
#
_cell.length_a   1.000
_cell.length_b   1.000
_cell.length_c   1.000
_cell.angle_alpha   90.00
_cell.angle_beta   90.00
_cell.angle_gamma   90.00
#
_symmetry.space_group_name_H-M   'P 1'
#
loop_
_entity.id
_entity.type
_entity.pdbx_description
1 polymer ?
#
loop_
_entity_poly.entity_id
_entity_poly.type
_entity_poly.pdbx_seq_one_letter_code
_entity_poly.pdbx_strand_id
1 'polypeptide(L)'
;MELDDLPLAEFAFPGPLRDSLVAAILSGAKTSTTGLLIGYERANEPLPEVGQLSAVVDSEGRRVAVIELTDVRVVRLGDVDLQHALDEGEGDESVAQWRAGHEAFWHSAEVRAELGDPGFTVDDDTLVVAERFRLAQVV
;
A
#
# COMPACT_ATOMS: atom_id res chain seq x y z
N MET A 1 4.33 -16.80 16.41
CA MET A 1 4.40 -15.33 16.58
C MET A 1 3.02 -14.80 16.91
N GLU A 2 2.93 -14.02 17.95
CA GLU A 2 1.68 -13.45 18.40
C GLU A 2 1.21 -12.36 17.43
N LEU A 3 -0.08 -12.33 17.14
CA LEU A 3 -0.69 -11.35 16.24
C LEU A 3 -0.39 -9.90 16.67
N ASP A 4 -0.41 -9.66 17.99
CA ASP A 4 -0.18 -8.33 18.55
C ASP A 4 1.26 -7.83 18.44
N ASP A 5 2.20 -8.75 18.17
CA ASP A 5 3.63 -8.42 18.04
C ASP A 5 4.03 -8.10 16.61
N LEU A 6 3.13 -8.31 15.64
CA LEU A 6 3.43 -8.04 14.24
C LEU A 6 3.35 -6.54 13.94
N PRO A 7 4.22 -6.02 13.06
CA PRO A 7 4.03 -4.67 12.57
C PRO A 7 2.68 -4.55 11.85
N LEU A 8 2.09 -3.36 11.90
CA LEU A 8 0.81 -3.12 11.28
C LEU A 8 0.96 -2.81 9.79
N ALA A 9 0.07 -3.37 8.98
CA ALA A 9 -0.10 -2.99 7.58
C ALA A 9 -1.37 -2.13 7.50
N GLU A 10 -1.16 -0.83 7.33
CA GLU A 10 -2.23 0.15 7.26
C GLU A 10 -2.42 0.60 5.82
N PHE A 11 -3.56 0.23 5.23
CA PHE A 11 -3.90 0.57 3.85
C PHE A 11 -4.80 1.80 3.85
N ALA A 12 -4.31 2.92 3.32
CA ALA A 12 -4.98 4.20 3.34
C ALA A 12 -5.26 4.67 4.78
N PHE A 13 -6.18 5.60 4.94
CA PHE A 13 -6.62 6.08 6.26
C PHE A 13 -7.92 5.37 6.65
N PRO A 14 -8.26 5.30 7.95
CA PRO A 14 -9.55 4.73 8.35
C PRO A 14 -10.70 5.36 7.58
N GLY A 15 -11.58 4.52 7.03
CA GLY A 15 -12.72 4.96 6.24
C GLY A 15 -13.07 4.02 5.10
N PRO A 16 -13.95 4.45 4.18
CA PRO A 16 -14.46 3.59 3.10
C PRO A 16 -13.37 3.03 2.18
N LEU A 17 -12.33 3.81 1.87
CA LEU A 17 -11.25 3.31 1.03
C LEU A 17 -10.50 2.16 1.72
N ARG A 18 -10.11 2.33 2.98
CA ARG A 18 -9.48 1.23 3.73
C ARG A 18 -10.37 0.01 3.78
N ASP A 19 -11.65 0.18 4.03
CA ASP A 19 -12.60 -0.94 4.09
C ASP A 19 -12.64 -1.71 2.78
N SER A 20 -12.63 -1.00 1.66
CA SER A 20 -12.59 -1.60 0.32
C SER A 20 -11.29 -2.36 0.08
N LEU A 21 -10.14 -1.77 0.44
CA LEU A 21 -8.83 -2.41 0.26
C LEU A 21 -8.68 -3.65 1.14
N VAL A 22 -9.14 -3.60 2.38
CA VAL A 22 -9.11 -4.74 3.28
C VAL A 22 -10.01 -5.86 2.76
N ALA A 23 -11.20 -5.54 2.26
CA ALA A 23 -12.08 -6.54 1.64
C ALA A 23 -11.41 -7.20 0.43
N ALA A 24 -10.70 -6.45 -0.40
CA ALA A 24 -9.97 -6.98 -1.55
C ALA A 24 -8.83 -7.92 -1.13
N ILE A 25 -8.14 -7.60 -0.03
CA ILE A 25 -7.10 -8.49 0.52
C ILE A 25 -7.72 -9.79 1.00
N LEU A 26 -8.80 -9.72 1.76
CA LEU A 26 -9.47 -10.90 2.31
C LEU A 26 -10.06 -11.81 1.23
N SER A 27 -10.51 -11.24 0.11
CA SER A 27 -11.04 -12.02 -1.02
C SER A 27 -9.95 -12.60 -1.91
N GLY A 28 -8.70 -12.16 -1.76
CA GLY A 28 -7.59 -12.57 -2.62
C GLY A 28 -7.44 -11.73 -3.89
N ALA A 29 -8.29 -10.74 -4.11
CA ALA A 29 -8.21 -9.88 -5.30
C ALA A 29 -7.01 -8.92 -5.23
N LYS A 30 -6.62 -8.48 -4.03
CA LYS A 30 -5.48 -7.59 -3.83
C LYS A 30 -4.28 -8.38 -3.33
N THR A 31 -3.23 -8.44 -4.17
CA THR A 31 -1.97 -9.13 -3.88
C THR A 31 -0.75 -8.25 -4.09
N SER A 32 -0.96 -6.97 -4.38
CA SER A 32 0.12 -5.99 -4.51
C SER A 32 -0.31 -4.66 -3.93
N THR A 33 0.68 -3.83 -3.62
CA THR A 33 0.44 -2.46 -3.14
C THR A 33 1.62 -1.58 -3.50
N THR A 34 1.43 -0.28 -3.45
CA THR A 34 2.46 0.69 -3.80
C THR A 34 2.47 1.80 -2.77
N GLY A 35 3.63 2.07 -2.19
CA GLY A 35 3.85 3.19 -1.29
C GLY A 35 4.87 4.16 -1.84
N LEU A 36 4.91 5.36 -1.30
CA LEU A 36 5.92 6.35 -1.66
C LEU A 36 7.20 6.09 -0.87
N LEU A 37 8.35 6.06 -1.56
CA LEU A 37 9.64 5.95 -0.88
C LEU A 37 9.85 7.12 0.10
N ILE A 38 9.46 8.33 -0.30
CA ILE A 38 9.57 9.51 0.56
C ILE A 38 8.78 9.34 1.87
N GLY A 39 7.69 8.57 1.85
CA GLY A 39 6.93 8.28 3.07
C GLY A 39 7.75 7.52 4.11
N TYR A 40 8.49 6.52 3.67
CA TYR A 40 9.41 5.79 4.57
C TYR A 40 10.53 6.68 5.08
N GLU A 41 11.10 7.51 4.22
CA GLU A 41 12.18 8.43 4.59
C GLU A 41 11.72 9.45 5.63
N ARG A 42 10.53 10.05 5.43
CA ARG A 42 9.97 11.05 6.34
C ARG A 42 9.57 10.46 7.68
N ALA A 43 9.10 9.21 7.69
CA ALA A 43 8.75 8.50 8.91
C ALA A 43 9.98 7.91 9.61
N ASN A 44 11.16 8.00 9.00
CA ASN A 44 12.39 7.37 9.49
C ASN A 44 12.20 5.87 9.71
N GLU A 45 11.50 5.21 8.78
CA GLU A 45 11.22 3.78 8.82
C GLU A 45 12.06 3.04 7.78
N PRO A 46 12.58 1.85 8.12
CA PRO A 46 13.25 1.02 7.12
C PRO A 46 12.24 0.49 6.11
N LEU A 47 12.73 0.17 4.90
CA LEU A 47 11.89 -0.50 3.91
C LEU A 47 11.51 -1.90 4.42
N PRO A 48 10.29 -2.37 4.11
CA PRO A 48 9.92 -3.73 4.45
C PRO A 48 10.76 -4.74 3.66
N GLU A 49 10.88 -5.94 4.20
CA GLU A 49 11.71 -7.01 3.62
C GLU A 49 10.84 -8.19 3.17
N VAL A 50 11.31 -8.89 2.14
CA VAL A 50 10.69 -10.15 1.71
C VAL A 50 10.67 -11.13 2.89
N GLY A 51 9.52 -11.78 3.10
CA GLY A 51 9.31 -12.69 4.22
C GLY A 51 8.72 -12.02 5.46
N GLN A 52 8.67 -10.68 5.49
CA GLN A 52 8.08 -9.98 6.62
C GLN A 52 6.59 -10.29 6.73
N LEU A 53 6.15 -10.57 7.95
CA LEU A 53 4.74 -10.74 8.28
C LEU A 53 4.21 -9.42 8.86
N SER A 54 3.01 -9.03 8.44
CA SER A 54 2.37 -7.83 8.95
C SER A 54 0.88 -8.10 9.20
N ALA A 55 0.34 -7.44 10.21
CA ALA A 55 -1.08 -7.56 10.53
C ALA A 55 -1.87 -6.46 9.83
N VAL A 56 -2.82 -6.87 9.01
CA VAL A 56 -3.73 -5.95 8.31
C VAL A 56 -4.78 -5.46 9.31
N VAL A 57 -4.95 -4.15 9.39
CA VAL A 57 -5.94 -3.53 10.28
C VAL A 57 -7.09 -2.94 9.49
N ASP A 58 -8.29 -3.05 10.04
CA ASP A 58 -9.49 -2.42 9.50
C ASP A 58 -9.62 -0.96 10.00
N SER A 59 -10.71 -0.29 9.61
CA SER A 59 -10.95 1.11 10.00
C SER A 59 -11.23 1.31 11.49
N GLU A 60 -11.48 0.23 12.23
CA GLU A 60 -11.69 0.26 13.67
C GLU A 60 -10.44 -0.13 14.45
N GLY A 61 -9.32 -0.34 13.75
CA GLY A 61 -8.06 -0.72 14.36
C GLY A 61 -7.95 -2.19 14.73
N ARG A 62 -8.86 -3.03 14.26
CA ARG A 62 -8.82 -4.47 14.52
C ARG A 62 -7.90 -5.15 13.54
N ARG A 63 -7.11 -6.10 14.04
CA ARG A 63 -6.26 -6.96 13.20
C ARG A 63 -7.13 -8.07 12.61
N VAL A 64 -7.27 -8.06 11.28
CA VAL A 64 -8.21 -8.96 10.57
C VAL A 64 -7.53 -10.02 9.72
N ALA A 65 -6.25 -9.84 9.43
CA ALA A 65 -5.50 -10.78 8.60
C ALA A 65 -4.01 -10.61 8.83
N VAL A 66 -3.24 -11.60 8.38
CA VAL A 66 -1.77 -11.51 8.30
C VAL A 66 -1.37 -11.70 6.85
N ILE A 67 -0.51 -10.81 6.35
CA ILE A 67 0.09 -10.91 5.03
C ILE A 67 1.58 -11.15 5.16
N GLU A 68 2.14 -11.85 4.17
CA GLU A 68 3.59 -12.07 4.06
C GLU A 68 4.08 -11.44 2.77
N LEU A 69 5.12 -10.60 2.85
CA LEU A 69 5.72 -9.98 1.67
C LEU A 69 6.49 -11.03 0.87
N THR A 70 6.22 -11.08 -0.44
CA THR A 70 6.86 -12.00 -1.36
C THR A 70 7.80 -11.28 -2.33
N ASP A 71 7.64 -9.97 -2.51
CA ASP A 71 8.52 -9.15 -3.35
C ASP A 71 8.46 -7.69 -2.88
N VAL A 72 9.60 -7.02 -2.88
CA VAL A 72 9.72 -5.60 -2.53
C VAL A 72 10.73 -4.97 -3.49
N ARG A 73 10.28 -3.98 -4.27
CA ARG A 73 11.15 -3.30 -5.23
C ARG A 73 10.94 -1.79 -5.15
N VAL A 74 12.04 -1.05 -5.24
CA VAL A 74 11.97 0.40 -5.44
C VAL A 74 12.06 0.66 -6.93
N VAL A 75 11.03 1.29 -7.48
CA VAL A 75 10.94 1.59 -8.91
C VAL A 75 10.47 3.03 -9.11
N ARG A 76 10.67 3.55 -10.33
CA ARG A 76 10.07 4.83 -10.72
C ARG A 76 8.56 4.63 -10.91
N LEU A 77 7.77 5.63 -10.54
CA LEU A 77 6.32 5.57 -10.71
C LEU A 77 5.95 5.30 -12.18
N GLY A 78 6.67 5.91 -13.12
CA GLY A 78 6.45 5.69 -14.55
C GLY A 78 6.76 4.28 -15.03
N ASP A 79 7.45 3.45 -14.24
CA ASP A 79 7.84 2.09 -14.61
C ASP A 79 6.92 1.02 -13.99
N VAL A 80 5.90 1.41 -13.23
CA VAL A 80 4.92 0.45 -12.68
C VAL A 80 4.15 -0.19 -13.84
N ASP A 81 4.14 -1.53 -13.88
CA ASP A 81 3.54 -2.28 -14.98
C ASP A 81 2.06 -2.60 -14.75
N LEU A 82 1.41 -3.06 -15.81
CA LEU A 82 -0.02 -3.39 -15.80
C LEU A 82 -0.33 -4.52 -14.82
N GLN A 83 0.52 -5.54 -14.75
CA GLN A 83 0.26 -6.68 -13.85
C GLN A 83 0.23 -6.23 -12.40
N HIS A 84 1.17 -5.37 -12.00
CA HIS A 84 1.19 -4.81 -10.65
C HIS A 84 -0.10 -4.02 -10.38
N ALA A 85 -0.52 -3.19 -11.35
CA ALA A 85 -1.73 -2.37 -11.22
C ALA A 85 -2.99 -3.24 -11.10
N LEU A 86 -3.09 -4.31 -11.89
CA LEU A 86 -4.22 -5.25 -11.81
C LEU A 86 -4.26 -5.97 -10.46
N ASP A 87 -3.09 -6.36 -9.97
CA ASP A 87 -2.97 -7.14 -8.73
C ASP A 87 -3.22 -6.29 -7.47
N GLU A 88 -3.32 -4.96 -7.60
CA GLU A 88 -3.78 -4.13 -6.49
C GLU A 88 -5.26 -4.35 -6.17
N GLY A 89 -6.01 -4.95 -7.09
CA GLY A 89 -7.37 -5.42 -6.83
C GLY A 89 -8.42 -4.32 -6.65
N GLU A 90 -8.14 -3.12 -7.17
CA GLU A 90 -9.03 -1.96 -7.02
C GLU A 90 -9.94 -1.75 -8.23
N GLY A 91 -9.93 -2.68 -9.19
CA GLY A 91 -10.78 -2.61 -10.38
C GLY A 91 -10.19 -1.81 -11.53
N ASP A 92 -8.95 -1.37 -11.44
CA ASP A 92 -8.28 -0.67 -12.53
C ASP A 92 -8.02 -1.62 -13.69
N GLU A 93 -8.29 -1.17 -14.90
CA GLU A 93 -8.10 -1.96 -16.11
C GLU A 93 -6.87 -1.52 -16.93
N SER A 94 -6.23 -0.44 -16.53
CA SER A 94 -5.06 0.12 -17.21
C SER A 94 -4.13 0.78 -16.21
N VAL A 95 -2.86 0.94 -16.60
CA VAL A 95 -1.88 1.68 -15.80
C VAL A 95 -2.32 3.14 -15.64
N ALA A 96 -2.95 3.73 -16.68
CA ALA A 96 -3.42 5.11 -16.61
C ALA A 96 -4.50 5.29 -15.54
N GLN A 97 -5.46 4.36 -15.45
CA GLN A 97 -6.49 4.40 -14.40
C GLN A 97 -5.88 4.23 -13.02
N TRP A 98 -4.99 3.26 -12.87
CA TRP A 98 -4.26 3.02 -11.63
C TRP A 98 -3.48 4.28 -11.21
N ARG A 99 -2.78 4.90 -12.17
CA ARG A 99 -2.00 6.13 -11.94
C ARG A 99 -2.88 7.27 -11.45
N ALA A 100 -4.00 7.48 -12.11
CA ALA A 100 -4.92 8.56 -11.75
C ALA A 100 -5.45 8.42 -10.32
N GLY A 101 -5.82 7.20 -9.93
CA GLY A 101 -6.30 6.94 -8.57
C GLY A 101 -5.22 7.16 -7.52
N HIS A 102 -4.02 6.68 -7.77
CA HIS A 102 -2.89 6.86 -6.85
C HIS A 102 -2.45 8.31 -6.75
N GLU A 103 -2.39 9.04 -7.86
CA GLU A 103 -2.09 10.47 -7.82
C GLU A 103 -3.11 11.24 -6.98
N ALA A 104 -4.40 10.95 -7.17
CA ALA A 104 -5.45 11.60 -6.39
C ALA A 104 -5.26 11.34 -4.88
N PHE A 105 -4.93 10.12 -4.51
CA PHE A 105 -4.67 9.77 -3.10
C PHE A 105 -3.42 10.48 -2.57
N TRP A 106 -2.31 10.39 -3.29
CA TRP A 106 -1.05 10.99 -2.85
C TRP A 106 -1.08 12.52 -2.81
N HIS A 107 -1.92 13.15 -3.63
CA HIS A 107 -2.13 14.60 -3.61
C HIS A 107 -3.21 15.04 -2.64
N SER A 108 -3.78 14.11 -1.86
CA SER A 108 -4.79 14.47 -0.86
C SER A 108 -4.18 15.30 0.26
N ALA A 109 -5.03 16.08 0.92
CA ALA A 109 -4.60 16.90 2.06
C ALA A 109 -4.03 16.03 3.18
N GLU A 110 -4.61 14.85 3.40
CA GLU A 110 -4.18 13.91 4.43
C GLU A 110 -2.76 13.40 4.19
N VAL A 111 -2.45 12.96 2.97
CA VAL A 111 -1.11 12.46 2.62
C VAL A 111 -0.09 13.59 2.68
N ARG A 112 -0.44 14.77 2.14
CA ARG A 112 0.45 15.93 2.19
C ARG A 112 0.75 16.37 3.62
N ALA A 113 -0.24 16.31 4.50
CA ALA A 113 -0.05 16.59 5.91
C ALA A 113 0.88 15.57 6.58
N GLU A 114 0.71 14.29 6.28
CA GLU A 114 1.56 13.21 6.79
C GLU A 114 3.01 13.39 6.34
N LEU A 115 3.22 13.80 5.08
CA LEU A 115 4.56 14.06 4.55
C LEU A 115 5.15 15.39 5.05
N GLY A 116 4.34 16.27 5.61
CA GLY A 116 4.78 17.60 6.00
C GLY A 116 5.10 18.50 4.80
N ASP A 117 4.46 18.26 3.66
CA ASP A 117 4.70 18.98 2.41
C ASP A 117 3.37 19.28 1.71
N PRO A 118 2.80 20.48 1.93
CA PRO A 118 1.50 20.85 1.34
C PRO A 118 1.54 20.99 -0.19
N GLY A 119 2.73 21.13 -0.78
CA GLY A 119 2.92 21.23 -2.23
C GLY A 119 3.38 19.94 -2.89
N PHE A 120 3.35 18.82 -2.17
CA PHE A 120 3.85 17.54 -2.70
C PHE A 120 3.09 17.13 -3.96
N THR A 121 3.85 16.76 -5.00
CA THR A 121 3.33 16.19 -6.25
C THR A 121 4.20 15.03 -6.68
N VAL A 122 3.64 14.13 -7.48
CA VAL A 122 4.37 13.02 -8.08
C VAL A 122 4.55 13.23 -9.57
N ASP A 123 5.58 12.60 -10.14
CA ASP A 123 5.82 12.54 -11.59
C ASP A 123 6.37 11.15 -11.94
N ASP A 124 6.75 10.93 -13.21
CA ASP A 124 7.25 9.63 -13.66
C ASP A 124 8.54 9.21 -12.93
N ASP A 125 9.31 10.16 -12.43
CA ASP A 125 10.59 9.89 -11.75
C ASP A 125 10.44 9.69 -10.25
N THR A 126 9.25 9.93 -9.70
CA THR A 126 8.98 9.70 -8.28
C THR A 126 9.24 8.23 -7.94
N LEU A 127 10.05 7.98 -6.91
CA LEU A 127 10.36 6.62 -6.49
C LEU A 127 9.24 6.08 -5.59
N VAL A 128 8.81 4.87 -5.91
CA VAL A 128 7.78 4.16 -5.17
C VAL A 128 8.30 2.80 -4.74
N VAL A 129 7.70 2.26 -3.70
CA VAL A 129 7.99 0.92 -3.20
C VAL A 129 6.85 0.02 -3.67
N ALA A 130 7.16 -0.85 -4.64
CA ALA A 130 6.21 -1.81 -5.19
C ALA A 130 6.35 -3.12 -4.42
N GLU A 131 5.29 -3.51 -3.74
CA GLU A 131 5.28 -4.69 -2.89
C GLU A 131 4.29 -5.71 -3.42
N ARG A 132 4.66 -7.00 -3.28
CA ARG A 132 3.75 -8.11 -3.47
C ARG A 132 3.65 -8.90 -2.18
N PHE A 133 2.48 -9.45 -1.93
CA PHE A 133 2.23 -10.21 -0.71
C PHE A 133 1.25 -11.34 -0.96
N ARG A 134 1.21 -12.27 -0.01
CA ARG A 134 0.20 -13.33 0.04
C ARG A 134 -0.57 -13.22 1.36
N LEU A 135 -1.81 -13.65 1.35
CA LEU A 135 -2.61 -13.77 2.55
C LEU A 135 -2.14 -15.01 3.31
N ALA A 136 -1.52 -14.81 4.47
CA ALA A 136 -0.96 -15.89 5.28
C ALA A 136 -1.97 -16.44 6.28
N GLN A 137 -2.85 -15.58 6.80
CA GLN A 137 -3.83 -15.98 7.81
C GLN A 137 -5.01 -15.00 7.80
N VAL A 138 -6.20 -15.52 7.99
CA VAL A 138 -7.40 -14.72 8.28
C VAL A 138 -7.72 -14.90 9.77
N VAL A 139 -7.92 -13.79 10.44
CA VAL A 139 -8.21 -13.80 11.88
C VAL A 139 -9.69 -14.09 12.15
#